data_a1226a9f02346d3434d73a459d8eca12
#
_entry.id   a1226a9f02346d3434d73a459d8eca12
#
_cell.length_a   1.000
_cell.length_b   1.000
_cell.length_c   1.000
_cell.angle_alpha   90.00
_cell.angle_beta   90.00
_cell.angle_gamma   90.00
#
_symmetry.space_group_name_H-M   'P 1'
#
loop_
_entity.id
_entity.type
_entity.pdbx_description
1 polymer ?
#
loop_
_entity_poly.entity_id
_entity_poly.type
_entity_poly.pdbx_seq_one_letter_code
_entity_poly.pdbx_strand_id
1 'polypeptide(L)'
;EALLPGLLQDILTSLNFPKTMRWADYDFRFVRPIRWMVALFGDDVIPVEITGVKSGKLSRGHRFLRPALVEDAKGVEIPCAEAYEQVLMDNFVMVDQDARRELIRQQVIDLAVEEGGHAEIDEDLLEEVNYLVEWPTALCGKFEDKFLALPKECIITPMREHQRYFPVLKEDGSLLNKFITVRNGGKEHLEVVAHGNERVLRARLADAEFFFNEDRKQPLEARLAKLCTVSFQEGLGNMNDKSQRLVKAADMIAFG
;
A
#
# COMPACT_ATOMS: atom_id res chain seq x y z
N GLU A 1 25.46 -23.53 -15.57
CA GLU A 1 25.82 -23.30 -14.16
C GLU A 1 26.92 -22.24 -14.02
N ALA A 2 28.08 -22.37 -14.69
CA ALA A 2 29.22 -21.45 -14.53
C ALA A 2 28.91 -19.97 -14.88
N LEU A 3 27.87 -19.70 -15.65
CA LEU A 3 27.46 -18.35 -16.06
C LEU A 3 26.46 -17.70 -15.07
N LEU A 4 25.76 -18.51 -14.25
CA LEU A 4 24.67 -18.03 -13.40
C LEU A 4 25.11 -17.02 -12.33
N PRO A 5 26.25 -17.20 -11.63
CA PRO A 5 26.70 -16.22 -10.64
C PRO A 5 26.87 -14.80 -11.21
N GLY A 6 27.54 -14.71 -12.38
CA GLY A 6 27.74 -13.43 -13.07
C GLY A 6 26.41 -12.79 -13.51
N LEU A 7 25.54 -13.58 -14.14
CA LEU A 7 24.22 -13.08 -14.57
C LEU A 7 23.35 -12.59 -13.40
N LEU A 8 23.31 -13.32 -12.29
CA LEU A 8 22.56 -12.90 -11.12
C LEU A 8 23.15 -11.64 -10.46
N GLN A 9 24.47 -11.53 -10.42
CA GLN A 9 25.14 -10.32 -9.94
C GLN A 9 24.78 -9.11 -10.80
N ASP A 10 24.81 -9.27 -12.13
CA ASP A 10 24.46 -8.21 -13.08
C ASP A 10 22.99 -7.80 -12.96
N ILE A 11 22.08 -8.77 -12.82
CA ILE A 11 20.66 -8.49 -12.59
C ILE A 11 20.48 -7.67 -11.31
N LEU A 12 21.03 -8.12 -10.17
CA LEU A 12 20.87 -7.44 -8.88
C LEU A 12 21.40 -6.01 -8.91
N THR A 13 22.52 -5.78 -9.60
CA THR A 13 23.15 -4.46 -9.68
C THR A 13 22.50 -3.54 -10.70
N SER A 14 21.79 -4.09 -11.70
CA SER A 14 21.08 -3.33 -12.74
C SER A 14 19.65 -2.93 -12.33
N LEU A 15 19.09 -3.49 -11.25
CA LEU A 15 17.76 -3.14 -10.78
C LEU A 15 17.67 -1.65 -10.44
N ASN A 16 16.74 -0.96 -11.06
CA ASN A 16 16.52 0.46 -10.83
C ASN A 16 15.17 0.69 -10.14
N PHE A 17 15.19 1.53 -9.10
CA PHE A 17 14.00 1.86 -8.31
C PHE A 17 13.83 3.38 -8.22
N PRO A 18 12.60 3.91 -8.25
CA PRO A 18 12.36 5.35 -8.11
C PRO A 18 12.90 5.94 -6.80
N LYS A 19 12.88 5.15 -5.74
CA LYS A 19 13.43 5.53 -4.43
C LYS A 19 14.35 4.43 -3.92
N THR A 20 15.56 4.80 -3.58
CA THR A 20 16.59 3.91 -3.04
C THR A 20 17.19 4.48 -1.78
N MET A 21 17.79 3.62 -0.97
CA MET A 21 18.53 4.01 0.23
C MET A 21 19.90 3.36 0.25
N ARG A 22 20.85 3.96 0.99
CA ARG A 22 22.10 3.35 1.42
C ARG A 22 21.93 2.83 2.85
N TRP A 23 22.74 1.85 3.22
CA TRP A 23 22.79 1.34 4.59
C TRP A 23 24.21 0.91 4.96
N ALA A 24 24.51 0.93 6.25
CA ALA A 24 25.86 0.71 6.76
C ALA A 24 26.89 1.54 5.98
N ASP A 25 28.06 0.99 5.69
CA ASP A 25 29.16 1.64 4.99
C ASP A 25 29.20 1.33 3.48
N TYR A 26 28.09 0.78 2.93
CA TYR A 26 28.01 0.40 1.51
C TYR A 26 27.61 1.58 0.64
N ASP A 27 28.30 1.75 -0.49
CA ASP A 27 27.90 2.67 -1.54
C ASP A 27 26.76 2.16 -2.42
N PHE A 28 26.44 0.87 -2.31
CA PHE A 28 25.34 0.25 -3.02
C PHE A 28 23.99 0.83 -2.59
N ARG A 29 23.11 1.06 -3.59
CA ARG A 29 21.79 1.62 -3.37
C ARG A 29 20.72 0.60 -3.78
N PHE A 30 19.78 0.31 -2.89
CA PHE A 30 18.67 -0.58 -3.13
C PHE A 30 17.39 -0.07 -2.46
N VAL A 31 16.23 -0.65 -2.79
CA VAL A 31 14.95 -0.23 -2.21
C VAL A 31 14.91 -0.42 -0.69
N ARG A 32 15.53 -1.48 -0.18
CA ARG A 32 15.69 -1.78 1.26
C ARG A 32 17.00 -2.52 1.49
N PRO A 33 17.54 -2.52 2.72
CA PRO A 33 18.72 -3.31 3.06
C PRO A 33 18.51 -4.80 2.79
N ILE A 34 19.40 -5.39 2.00
CA ILE A 34 19.42 -6.83 1.75
C ILE A 34 19.94 -7.53 3.01
N ARG A 35 19.18 -8.50 3.54
CA ARG A 35 19.52 -9.21 4.78
C ARG A 35 19.76 -10.68 4.59
N TRP A 36 19.18 -11.28 3.56
CA TRP A 36 19.41 -12.67 3.15
C TRP A 36 19.16 -12.78 1.66
N MET A 37 19.67 -13.83 1.07
CA MET A 37 19.50 -14.13 -0.35
C MET A 37 19.47 -15.65 -0.54
N VAL A 38 18.45 -16.12 -1.26
CA VAL A 38 18.34 -17.50 -1.70
C VAL A 38 18.58 -17.52 -3.20
N ALA A 39 19.54 -18.31 -3.65
CA ALA A 39 19.81 -18.53 -5.06
C ALA A 39 20.17 -20.00 -5.26
N LEU A 40 19.27 -20.74 -5.91
CA LEU A 40 19.36 -22.19 -6.10
C LEU A 40 19.18 -22.56 -7.56
N PHE A 41 19.88 -23.61 -7.96
CA PHE A 41 19.66 -24.34 -9.21
C PHE A 41 19.56 -25.83 -8.89
N GLY A 42 18.33 -26.37 -8.88
CA GLY A 42 18.07 -27.65 -8.24
C GLY A 42 18.43 -27.59 -6.75
N ASP A 43 19.32 -28.49 -6.33
CA ASP A 43 19.81 -28.58 -4.95
C ASP A 43 21.04 -27.70 -4.67
N ASP A 44 21.67 -27.17 -5.71
CA ASP A 44 22.92 -26.44 -5.59
C ASP A 44 22.73 -24.95 -5.34
N VAL A 45 23.54 -24.39 -4.46
CA VAL A 45 23.56 -22.94 -4.20
C VAL A 45 24.39 -22.26 -5.29
N ILE A 46 23.78 -21.31 -5.98
CA ILE A 46 24.49 -20.42 -6.90
C ILE A 46 25.20 -19.34 -6.07
N PRO A 47 26.54 -19.27 -6.07
CA PRO A 47 27.28 -18.32 -5.25
C PRO A 47 27.14 -16.89 -5.80
N VAL A 48 26.44 -16.05 -5.06
CA VAL A 48 26.32 -14.61 -5.30
C VAL A 48 26.54 -13.88 -4.00
N GLU A 49 27.22 -12.75 -4.03
CA GLU A 49 27.44 -11.91 -2.84
C GLU A 49 27.17 -10.45 -3.16
N ILE A 50 26.40 -9.76 -2.30
CA ILE A 50 26.16 -8.34 -2.40
C ILE A 50 26.13 -7.71 -1.01
N THR A 51 26.85 -6.63 -0.81
CA THR A 51 26.93 -5.92 0.48
C THR A 51 27.22 -6.85 1.68
N GLY A 52 28.12 -7.84 1.50
CA GLY A 52 28.47 -8.81 2.53
C GLY A 52 27.45 -9.92 2.78
N VAL A 53 26.31 -9.90 2.06
CA VAL A 53 25.28 -10.97 2.12
C VAL A 53 25.57 -11.99 1.02
N LYS A 54 25.84 -13.23 1.44
CA LYS A 54 26.03 -14.37 0.55
C LYS A 54 24.73 -15.12 0.33
N SER A 55 24.55 -15.60 -0.89
CA SER A 55 23.44 -16.51 -1.20
C SER A 55 23.58 -17.83 -0.43
N GLY A 56 22.44 -18.46 -0.16
CA GLY A 56 22.35 -19.73 0.53
C GLY A 56 20.99 -20.37 0.35
N LYS A 57 20.68 -21.34 1.22
CA LYS A 57 19.39 -22.03 1.28
C LYS A 57 18.43 -21.47 2.33
N LEU A 58 18.85 -20.47 3.12
CA LEU A 58 18.06 -19.97 4.24
C LEU A 58 17.23 -18.75 3.83
N SER A 59 15.92 -18.88 3.92
CA SER A 59 14.95 -17.80 3.77
C SER A 59 14.33 -17.40 5.11
N ARG A 60 13.24 -16.63 5.09
CA ARG A 60 12.47 -16.25 6.26
C ARG A 60 11.00 -16.58 6.02
N GLY A 61 10.34 -17.10 7.05
CA GLY A 61 8.88 -17.20 7.07
C GLY A 61 8.23 -15.91 7.55
N HIS A 62 6.91 -15.94 7.66
CA HIS A 62 6.15 -14.79 8.13
C HIS A 62 6.56 -14.40 9.55
N ARG A 63 6.83 -13.12 9.75
CA ARG A 63 7.47 -12.60 10.97
C ARG A 63 6.70 -12.88 12.25
N PHE A 64 5.36 -12.92 12.21
CA PHE A 64 4.51 -13.03 13.37
C PHE A 64 3.75 -14.36 13.47
N LEU A 65 3.49 -15.04 12.35
CA LEU A 65 2.71 -16.28 12.32
C LEU A 65 3.57 -17.51 12.52
N ARG A 66 4.81 -17.45 12.09
CA ARG A 66 5.76 -18.53 12.41
C ARG A 66 6.05 -18.47 13.91
N PRO A 67 5.84 -19.56 14.65
CA PRO A 67 6.21 -19.57 16.07
C PRO A 67 7.67 -19.16 16.18
N ALA A 68 7.92 -18.11 16.95
CA ALA A 68 9.27 -17.76 17.37
C ALA A 68 9.74 -18.80 18.37
N LEU A 69 9.95 -20.03 17.92
CA LEU A 69 10.73 -20.99 18.67
C LEU A 69 12.11 -20.37 18.82
N VAL A 70 12.49 -20.11 20.03
CA VAL A 70 13.70 -19.40 20.47
C VAL A 70 15.00 -19.96 19.85
N GLU A 71 14.95 -21.13 19.26
CA GLU A 71 16.05 -21.78 18.53
C GLU A 71 16.13 -21.40 17.04
N ASP A 72 15.13 -20.73 16.47
CA ASP A 72 15.00 -20.46 15.04
C ASP A 72 15.52 -19.10 14.58
N ALA A 73 16.57 -18.61 15.20
CA ALA A 73 17.41 -17.56 14.61
C ALA A 73 17.99 -17.95 13.22
N LYS A 74 17.88 -19.25 12.84
CA LYS A 74 18.49 -19.84 11.66
C LYS A 74 17.72 -19.64 10.36
N GLY A 75 16.44 -19.22 10.39
CA GLY A 75 15.64 -19.06 9.16
C GLY A 75 14.88 -20.33 8.76
N VAL A 76 14.36 -20.32 7.53
CA VAL A 76 13.63 -21.43 6.88
C VAL A 76 14.54 -22.01 5.81
N GLU A 77 14.88 -23.28 5.91
CA GLU A 77 15.72 -23.94 4.92
C GLU A 77 14.90 -24.33 3.69
N ILE A 78 15.39 -23.92 2.53
CA ILE A 78 14.86 -24.28 1.21
C ILE A 78 15.77 -25.40 0.67
N PRO A 79 15.33 -26.65 0.67
CA PRO A 79 16.21 -27.78 0.31
C PRO A 79 16.62 -27.75 -1.17
N CYS A 80 15.70 -27.38 -2.07
CA CYS A 80 15.90 -27.27 -3.50
C CYS A 80 15.02 -26.17 -4.10
N ALA A 81 15.30 -25.78 -5.34
CA ALA A 81 14.56 -24.70 -6.02
C ALA A 81 13.06 -25.00 -6.15
N GLU A 82 12.71 -26.24 -6.45
CA GLU A 82 11.33 -26.71 -6.66
C GLU A 82 10.49 -26.68 -5.38
N ALA A 83 11.14 -26.77 -4.22
CA ALA A 83 10.46 -26.73 -2.91
C ALA A 83 10.19 -25.31 -2.40
N TYR A 84 10.70 -24.26 -3.09
CA TYR A 84 10.68 -22.88 -2.61
C TYR A 84 9.29 -22.40 -2.22
N GLU A 85 8.32 -22.50 -3.12
CA GLU A 85 6.97 -22.02 -2.90
C GLU A 85 6.26 -22.76 -1.78
N GLN A 86 6.36 -24.11 -1.77
CA GLN A 86 5.69 -24.91 -0.75
C GLN A 86 6.27 -24.66 0.64
N VAL A 87 7.59 -24.61 0.75
CA VAL A 87 8.26 -24.34 2.04
C VAL A 87 7.88 -22.97 2.57
N LEU A 88 7.78 -21.95 1.73
CA LEU A 88 7.36 -20.62 2.15
C LEU A 88 5.86 -20.58 2.49
N MET A 89 5.00 -21.27 1.74
CA MET A 89 3.59 -21.43 2.05
C MET A 89 3.38 -22.05 3.44
N ASP A 90 4.11 -23.13 3.77
CA ASP A 90 4.07 -23.79 5.08
C ASP A 90 4.58 -22.88 6.22
N ASN A 91 5.29 -21.82 5.87
CA ASN A 91 5.79 -20.80 6.79
C ASN A 91 5.07 -19.45 6.66
N PHE A 92 3.82 -19.49 6.17
CA PHE A 92 2.90 -18.34 6.07
C PHE A 92 3.41 -17.22 5.15
N VAL A 93 4.03 -17.57 4.04
CA VAL A 93 4.42 -16.65 2.97
C VAL A 93 3.90 -17.21 1.64
N MET A 94 2.89 -16.58 1.11
CA MET A 94 2.32 -16.89 -0.20
C MET A 94 3.16 -16.18 -1.28
N VAL A 95 4.02 -16.91 -1.96
CA VAL A 95 4.95 -16.37 -2.97
C VAL A 95 4.23 -16.01 -4.25
N ASP A 96 3.32 -16.88 -4.72
CA ASP A 96 2.52 -16.63 -5.92
C ASP A 96 1.66 -15.38 -5.74
N GLN A 97 2.05 -14.32 -6.46
CA GLN A 97 1.37 -13.03 -6.40
C GLN A 97 -0.02 -13.06 -7.02
N ASP A 98 -0.26 -13.91 -8.02
CA ASP A 98 -1.53 -13.98 -8.72
C ASP A 98 -2.56 -14.75 -7.88
N ALA A 99 -2.13 -15.87 -7.28
CA ALA A 99 -2.95 -16.61 -6.31
C ALA A 99 -3.25 -15.74 -5.07
N ARG A 100 -2.29 -14.96 -4.58
CA ARG A 100 -2.48 -14.08 -3.44
C ARG A 100 -3.43 -12.92 -3.76
N ARG A 101 -3.32 -12.32 -4.95
CA ARG A 101 -4.23 -11.28 -5.42
C ARG A 101 -5.67 -11.78 -5.48
N GLU A 102 -5.88 -12.97 -6.05
CA GLU A 102 -7.20 -13.54 -6.15
C GLU A 102 -7.79 -13.94 -4.79
N LEU A 103 -6.96 -14.43 -3.88
CA LEU A 103 -7.38 -14.69 -2.50
C LEU A 103 -7.82 -13.42 -1.79
N ILE A 104 -7.09 -12.29 -1.96
CA ILE A 104 -7.48 -10.99 -1.39
C ILE A 104 -8.81 -10.56 -1.98
N ARG A 105 -8.96 -10.60 -3.30
CA ARG A 105 -10.21 -10.27 -4.01
C ARG A 105 -11.39 -11.03 -3.45
N GLN A 106 -11.27 -12.35 -3.35
CA GLN A 106 -12.34 -13.19 -2.87
C GLN A 106 -12.70 -12.89 -1.41
N GLN A 107 -11.71 -12.74 -0.53
CA GLN A 107 -11.95 -12.38 0.87
C GLN A 107 -12.66 -11.02 1.00
N VAL A 108 -12.30 -10.02 0.19
CA VAL A 108 -12.95 -8.70 0.22
C VAL A 108 -14.39 -8.78 -0.26
N ILE A 109 -14.66 -9.53 -1.33
CA ILE A 109 -16.00 -9.71 -1.86
C ILE A 109 -16.90 -10.46 -0.86
N ASP A 110 -16.43 -11.60 -0.35
CA ASP A 110 -17.19 -12.43 0.58
C ASP A 110 -17.55 -11.65 1.85
N LEU A 111 -16.59 -10.93 2.40
CA LEU A 111 -16.79 -10.15 3.61
C LEU A 111 -17.74 -8.96 3.37
N ALA A 112 -17.71 -8.33 2.20
CA ALA A 112 -18.67 -7.28 1.86
C ALA A 112 -20.11 -7.81 1.79
N VAL A 113 -20.30 -9.01 1.24
CA VAL A 113 -21.61 -9.69 1.18
C VAL A 113 -22.07 -10.07 2.59
N GLU A 114 -21.21 -10.63 3.43
CA GLU A 114 -21.53 -10.94 4.83
C GLU A 114 -21.97 -9.70 5.61
N GLU A 115 -21.40 -8.54 5.28
CA GLU A 115 -21.74 -7.26 5.91
C GLU A 115 -22.94 -6.53 5.28
N GLY A 116 -23.64 -7.19 4.35
CA GLY A 116 -24.89 -6.72 3.75
C GLY A 116 -24.72 -5.71 2.63
N GLY A 117 -23.59 -5.75 1.92
CA GLY A 117 -23.31 -4.90 0.78
C GLY A 117 -22.47 -5.59 -0.28
N HIS A 118 -21.78 -4.82 -1.08
CA HIS A 118 -20.77 -5.28 -2.04
C HIS A 118 -19.55 -4.38 -2.01
N ALA A 119 -18.38 -4.92 -2.35
CA ALA A 119 -17.16 -4.14 -2.54
C ALA A 119 -16.94 -3.86 -4.02
N GLU A 120 -16.74 -2.60 -4.35
CA GLU A 120 -16.23 -2.22 -5.67
C GLU A 120 -14.71 -2.37 -5.66
N ILE A 121 -14.23 -3.39 -6.38
CA ILE A 121 -12.79 -3.67 -6.44
C ILE A 121 -12.12 -2.70 -7.40
N ASP A 122 -11.33 -1.82 -6.84
CA ASP A 122 -10.37 -1.02 -7.60
C ASP A 122 -9.11 -1.86 -7.82
N GLU A 123 -8.78 -2.11 -9.07
CA GLU A 123 -7.67 -2.98 -9.44
C GLU A 123 -6.31 -2.42 -9.02
N ASP A 124 -6.13 -1.10 -9.08
CA ASP A 124 -4.89 -0.46 -8.66
C ASP A 124 -4.71 -0.56 -7.13
N LEU A 125 -5.79 -0.37 -6.37
CA LEU A 125 -5.79 -0.57 -4.94
C LEU A 125 -5.51 -2.04 -4.58
N LEU A 126 -6.16 -2.97 -5.26
CA LEU A 126 -5.95 -4.40 -5.04
C LEU A 126 -4.50 -4.81 -5.31
N GLU A 127 -3.92 -4.30 -6.39
CA GLU A 127 -2.52 -4.53 -6.74
C GLU A 127 -1.57 -3.94 -5.68
N GLU A 128 -1.82 -2.72 -5.22
CA GLU A 128 -1.04 -2.12 -4.14
C GLU A 128 -1.11 -2.97 -2.86
N VAL A 129 -2.31 -3.38 -2.44
CA VAL A 129 -2.52 -4.23 -1.25
C VAL A 129 -1.85 -5.58 -1.40
N ASN A 130 -1.91 -6.19 -2.59
CA ASN A 130 -1.27 -7.46 -2.89
C ASN A 130 0.24 -7.45 -2.58
N TYR A 131 0.92 -6.35 -2.91
CA TYR A 131 2.37 -6.22 -2.64
C TYR A 131 2.71 -5.71 -1.23
N LEU A 132 1.72 -5.36 -0.41
CA LEU A 132 1.93 -5.00 0.99
C LEU A 132 1.86 -6.19 1.96
N VAL A 133 1.36 -7.33 1.51
CA VAL A 133 1.11 -8.49 2.37
C VAL A 133 1.76 -9.76 1.84
N GLU A 134 2.14 -10.65 2.74
CA GLU A 134 2.66 -12.00 2.45
C GLU A 134 1.64 -13.08 2.78
N TRP A 135 0.76 -12.80 3.76
CA TRP A 135 -0.29 -13.70 4.23
C TRP A 135 -1.56 -12.89 4.50
N PRO A 136 -2.43 -12.75 3.50
CA PRO A 136 -3.56 -11.84 3.57
C PRO A 136 -4.70 -12.39 4.44
N THR A 137 -5.24 -11.55 5.30
CA THR A 137 -6.50 -11.78 6.01
C THR A 137 -7.33 -10.50 5.97
N ALA A 138 -8.46 -10.55 5.28
CA ALA A 138 -9.40 -9.44 5.24
C ALA A 138 -10.19 -9.34 6.55
N LEU A 139 -10.53 -8.12 6.95
CA LEU A 139 -11.39 -7.83 8.09
C LEU A 139 -12.22 -6.58 7.83
N CYS A 140 -13.40 -6.54 8.43
CA CYS A 140 -14.30 -5.40 8.34
C CYS A 140 -14.12 -4.48 9.55
N GLY A 141 -14.13 -3.17 9.29
CA GLY A 141 -14.25 -2.13 10.29
C GLY A 141 -15.44 -1.21 9.96
N LYS A 142 -15.82 -0.37 10.91
CA LYS A 142 -16.96 0.56 10.76
C LYS A 142 -16.58 1.96 11.21
N PHE A 143 -17.36 2.92 10.74
CA PHE A 143 -17.28 4.32 11.19
C PHE A 143 -18.67 4.84 11.55
N GLU A 144 -18.75 6.00 12.17
CA GLU A 144 -20.00 6.58 12.63
C GLU A 144 -20.90 7.03 11.48
N ASP A 145 -22.19 6.71 11.55
CA ASP A 145 -23.21 7.04 10.54
C ASP A 145 -23.28 8.53 10.18
N LYS A 146 -22.93 9.40 11.12
CA LYS A 146 -22.93 10.84 10.89
C LYS A 146 -22.06 11.27 9.69
N PHE A 147 -20.98 10.54 9.41
CA PHE A 147 -20.08 10.84 8.29
C PHE A 147 -20.70 10.52 6.93
N LEU A 148 -21.74 9.68 6.87
CA LEU A 148 -22.49 9.40 5.63
C LEU A 148 -23.23 10.64 5.09
N ALA A 149 -23.35 11.70 5.88
CA ALA A 149 -23.86 12.98 5.42
C ALA A 149 -22.86 13.76 4.55
N LEU A 150 -21.59 13.38 4.53
CA LEU A 150 -20.58 13.95 3.65
C LEU A 150 -20.74 13.39 2.23
N PRO A 151 -20.28 14.12 1.21
CA PRO A 151 -20.11 13.56 -0.12
C PRO A 151 -19.28 12.27 -0.06
N LYS A 152 -19.68 11.26 -0.83
CA LYS A 152 -19.00 9.97 -0.82
C LYS A 152 -17.49 10.06 -1.14
N GLU A 153 -17.12 11.01 -1.99
CA GLU A 153 -15.72 11.27 -2.37
C GLU A 153 -14.89 11.70 -1.16
N CYS A 154 -15.47 12.49 -0.24
CA CYS A 154 -14.80 12.92 1.00
C CYS A 154 -14.52 11.73 1.95
N ILE A 155 -15.26 10.63 1.81
CA ILE A 155 -15.13 9.43 2.62
C ILE A 155 -14.23 8.40 1.91
N ILE A 156 -14.46 8.16 0.62
CA ILE A 156 -13.74 7.14 -0.16
C ILE A 156 -12.27 7.52 -0.35
N THR A 157 -11.98 8.77 -0.67
CA THR A 157 -10.59 9.21 -0.93
C THR A 157 -9.65 8.92 0.24
N PRO A 158 -9.94 9.33 1.50
CA PRO A 158 -9.09 8.95 2.63
C PRO A 158 -8.97 7.43 2.84
N MET A 159 -10.04 6.68 2.57
CA MET A 159 -10.00 5.21 2.68
C MET A 159 -9.03 4.61 1.68
N ARG A 160 -9.15 4.94 0.41
CA ARG A 160 -8.35 4.35 -0.67
C ARG A 160 -6.93 4.89 -0.69
N GLU A 161 -6.77 6.19 -0.80
CA GLU A 161 -5.47 6.83 -1.03
C GLU A 161 -4.54 6.81 0.18
N HIS A 162 -5.11 6.81 1.40
CA HIS A 162 -4.29 6.93 2.61
C HIS A 162 -4.26 5.68 3.46
N GLN A 163 -5.32 4.89 3.47
CA GLN A 163 -5.46 3.75 4.36
C GLN A 163 -5.49 2.39 3.64
N ARG A 164 -5.66 2.37 2.31
CA ARG A 164 -5.80 1.15 1.49
C ARG A 164 -6.98 0.30 1.94
N TYR A 165 -8.11 0.95 2.21
CA TYR A 165 -9.36 0.29 2.56
C TYR A 165 -10.29 0.22 1.36
N PHE A 166 -11.03 -0.88 1.25
CA PHE A 166 -12.09 -1.08 0.27
C PHE A 166 -13.41 -0.61 0.87
N PRO A 167 -14.10 0.35 0.26
CA PRO A 167 -15.41 0.80 0.71
C PRO A 167 -16.45 -0.29 0.46
N VAL A 168 -17.46 -0.38 1.34
CA VAL A 168 -18.61 -1.27 1.16
C VAL A 168 -19.81 -0.43 0.75
N LEU A 169 -20.44 -0.83 -0.36
CA LEU A 169 -21.58 -0.15 -0.96
C LEU A 169 -22.86 -1.00 -0.79
N LYS A 170 -23.99 -0.31 -0.73
CA LYS A 170 -25.31 -0.95 -0.86
C LYS A 170 -25.64 -1.22 -2.32
N GLU A 171 -26.72 -1.97 -2.58
CA GLU A 171 -27.19 -2.26 -3.94
C GLU A 171 -27.53 -1.01 -4.75
N ASP A 172 -27.97 0.07 -4.10
CA ASP A 172 -28.27 1.36 -4.73
C ASP A 172 -27.01 2.23 -5.00
N GLY A 173 -25.81 1.73 -4.72
CA GLY A 173 -24.53 2.41 -4.90
C GLY A 173 -24.21 3.43 -3.81
N SER A 174 -25.05 3.56 -2.77
CA SER A 174 -24.73 4.40 -1.61
C SER A 174 -23.75 3.67 -0.67
N LEU A 175 -22.93 4.44 0.08
CA LEU A 175 -21.99 3.86 1.03
C LEU A 175 -22.71 3.23 2.23
N LEU A 176 -22.21 2.07 2.67
CA LEU A 176 -22.38 1.60 4.04
C LEU A 176 -21.33 2.28 4.94
N ASN A 177 -21.62 2.38 6.23
CA ASN A 177 -20.68 2.86 7.24
C ASN A 177 -19.62 1.80 7.59
N LYS A 178 -19.17 1.05 6.57
CA LYS A 178 -18.25 -0.08 6.69
C LYS A 178 -17.12 0.02 5.67
N PHE A 179 -15.99 -0.54 6.03
CA PHE A 179 -14.84 -0.68 5.13
C PHE A 179 -14.16 -2.02 5.36
N ILE A 180 -13.49 -2.51 4.35
CA ILE A 180 -12.69 -3.73 4.45
C ILE A 180 -11.22 -3.35 4.29
N THR A 181 -10.39 -3.91 5.16
CA THR A 181 -8.94 -3.80 5.09
C THR A 181 -8.31 -5.18 5.11
N VAL A 182 -7.10 -5.30 4.58
CA VAL A 182 -6.36 -6.55 4.51
C VAL A 182 -5.14 -6.46 5.42
N ARG A 183 -5.09 -7.34 6.38
CA ARG A 183 -3.98 -7.48 7.31
C ARG A 183 -2.95 -8.44 6.74
N ASN A 184 -1.66 -8.14 6.94
CA ASN A 184 -0.59 -9.12 6.78
C ASN A 184 -0.47 -9.94 8.07
N GLY A 185 -1.13 -11.09 8.13
CA GLY A 185 -1.14 -11.95 9.32
C GLY A 185 -2.36 -12.87 9.42
N GLY A 186 -2.47 -13.58 10.53
CA GLY A 186 -3.55 -14.55 10.79
C GLY A 186 -4.87 -13.93 11.25
N LYS A 187 -5.79 -14.82 11.61
CA LYS A 187 -7.17 -14.45 12.03
C LYS A 187 -7.31 -14.10 13.51
N GLU A 188 -6.22 -14.14 14.28
CA GLU A 188 -6.25 -13.86 15.70
C GLU A 188 -6.42 -12.37 15.99
N HIS A 189 -7.23 -12.02 16.98
CA HIS A 189 -7.44 -10.64 17.43
C HIS A 189 -7.88 -9.66 16.35
N LEU A 190 -8.71 -10.10 15.39
CA LEU A 190 -9.19 -9.23 14.30
C LEU A 190 -9.99 -8.05 14.83
N GLU A 191 -10.73 -8.21 15.94
CA GLU A 191 -11.48 -7.15 16.61
C GLU A 191 -10.57 -6.01 17.10
N VAL A 192 -9.39 -6.33 17.59
CA VAL A 192 -8.40 -5.34 18.04
C VAL A 192 -7.83 -4.59 16.82
N VAL A 193 -7.56 -5.32 15.76
CA VAL A 193 -7.05 -4.73 14.49
C VAL A 193 -8.13 -3.84 13.86
N ALA A 194 -9.38 -4.30 13.80
CA ALA A 194 -10.51 -3.50 13.31
C ALA A 194 -10.64 -2.19 14.10
N HIS A 195 -10.66 -2.26 15.43
CA HIS A 195 -10.76 -1.09 16.28
C HIS A 195 -9.60 -0.09 16.06
N GLY A 196 -8.37 -0.59 15.87
CA GLY A 196 -7.23 0.24 15.53
C GLY A 196 -7.43 1.02 14.23
N ASN A 197 -7.89 0.34 13.16
CA ASN A 197 -8.16 0.93 11.86
C ASN A 197 -9.35 1.90 11.91
N GLU A 198 -10.43 1.57 12.63
CA GLU A 198 -11.58 2.46 12.86
C GLU A 198 -11.16 3.79 13.50
N ARG A 199 -10.27 3.72 14.49
CA ARG A 199 -9.76 4.92 15.17
C ARG A 199 -8.99 5.83 14.23
N VAL A 200 -8.16 5.26 13.33
CA VAL A 200 -7.42 6.03 12.34
C VAL A 200 -8.38 6.67 11.33
N LEU A 201 -9.34 5.90 10.80
CA LEU A 201 -10.31 6.41 9.84
C LEU A 201 -11.19 7.50 10.44
N ARG A 202 -11.64 7.33 11.69
CA ARG A 202 -12.43 8.34 12.42
C ARG A 202 -11.74 9.70 12.46
N ALA A 203 -10.44 9.74 12.74
CA ALA A 203 -9.69 10.98 12.77
C ALA A 203 -9.66 11.65 11.38
N ARG A 204 -9.46 10.87 10.32
CA ARG A 204 -9.48 11.38 8.94
C ARG A 204 -10.83 11.89 8.50
N LEU A 205 -11.91 11.19 8.86
CA LEU A 205 -13.27 11.62 8.53
C LEU A 205 -13.70 12.86 9.34
N ALA A 206 -13.25 13.00 10.58
CA ALA A 206 -13.48 14.20 11.36
C ALA A 206 -12.79 15.43 10.75
N ASP A 207 -11.56 15.27 10.26
CA ASP A 207 -10.85 16.32 9.51
C ASP A 207 -11.60 16.66 8.21
N ALA A 208 -12.05 15.65 7.46
CA ALA A 208 -12.83 15.85 6.23
C ALA A 208 -14.15 16.58 6.49
N GLU A 209 -14.88 16.20 7.55
CA GLU A 209 -16.11 16.87 7.99
C GLU A 209 -15.84 18.35 8.32
N PHE A 210 -14.77 18.61 9.07
CA PHE A 210 -14.38 19.96 9.42
C PHE A 210 -14.10 20.81 8.18
N PHE A 211 -13.24 20.35 7.29
CA PHE A 211 -12.88 21.09 6.06
C PHE A 211 -14.07 21.27 5.13
N PHE A 212 -14.88 20.25 4.92
CA PHE A 212 -16.08 20.35 4.11
C PHE A 212 -17.03 21.45 4.63
N ASN A 213 -17.25 21.50 5.94
CA ASN A 213 -18.10 22.49 6.56
C ASN A 213 -17.48 23.91 6.52
N GLU A 214 -16.16 24.04 6.75
CA GLU A 214 -15.45 25.31 6.64
C GLU A 214 -15.47 25.88 5.22
N ASP A 215 -15.31 25.01 4.22
CA ASP A 215 -15.31 25.44 2.83
C ASP A 215 -16.67 25.96 2.35
N ARG A 216 -17.75 25.49 2.94
CA ARG A 216 -19.11 25.94 2.64
C ARG A 216 -19.53 27.25 3.31
N LYS A 217 -18.76 27.76 4.29
CA LYS A 217 -19.11 29.00 5.01
C LYS A 217 -18.98 30.23 4.15
N GLN A 218 -18.17 30.17 3.11
CA GLN A 218 -17.91 31.33 2.22
C GLN A 218 -17.87 30.87 0.76
N PRO A 219 -18.38 31.63 -0.17
CA PRO A 219 -18.24 31.37 -1.61
C PRO A 219 -16.78 31.48 -2.04
N LEU A 220 -16.41 30.79 -3.13
CA LEU A 220 -15.02 30.74 -3.63
C LEU A 220 -14.49 32.17 -3.97
N GLU A 221 -15.33 33.05 -4.50
CA GLU A 221 -14.96 34.42 -4.85
C GLU A 221 -14.44 35.22 -3.64
N ALA A 222 -15.04 34.98 -2.45
CA ALA A 222 -14.61 35.64 -1.22
C ALA A 222 -13.20 35.21 -0.77
N ARG A 223 -12.70 34.06 -1.29
CA ARG A 223 -11.39 33.53 -0.98
C ARG A 223 -10.29 34.04 -1.92
N LEU A 224 -10.62 34.63 -3.07
CA LEU A 224 -9.65 35.13 -4.04
C LEU A 224 -8.67 36.15 -3.44
N ALA A 225 -9.16 37.04 -2.59
CA ALA A 225 -8.31 38.04 -1.94
C ALA A 225 -7.18 37.39 -1.09
N LYS A 226 -7.42 36.22 -0.51
CA LYS A 226 -6.42 35.50 0.29
C LYS A 226 -5.29 34.90 -0.56
N LEU A 227 -5.46 34.73 -1.85
CA LEU A 227 -4.42 34.24 -2.76
C LEU A 227 -3.25 35.22 -2.88
N CYS A 228 -3.44 36.49 -2.55
CA CYS A 228 -2.38 37.49 -2.51
C CYS A 228 -1.32 37.17 -1.43
N THR A 229 -1.69 36.42 -0.37
CA THR A 229 -0.78 36.08 0.72
C THR A 229 -0.01 34.77 0.46
N VAL A 230 -0.35 34.05 -0.61
CA VAL A 230 0.30 32.76 -0.96
C VAL A 230 1.31 33.01 -2.07
N SER A 231 2.59 32.90 -1.77
CA SER A 231 3.66 33.02 -2.76
C SER A 231 3.55 31.92 -3.81
N PHE A 232 3.70 32.28 -5.10
CA PHE A 232 3.76 31.31 -6.17
C PHE A 232 5.20 30.90 -6.45
N GLN A 233 6.02 31.86 -6.86
CA GLN A 233 7.45 31.65 -7.13
C GLN A 233 8.15 33.03 -7.11
N GLU A 234 9.42 33.03 -6.70
CA GLU A 234 10.24 34.24 -6.77
C GLU A 234 10.29 34.80 -8.21
N GLY A 235 10.06 36.11 -8.35
CA GLY A 235 10.00 36.79 -9.63
C GLY A 235 8.67 36.60 -10.41
N LEU A 236 7.77 35.70 -9.99
CA LEU A 236 6.46 35.46 -10.66
C LEU A 236 5.26 35.90 -9.81
N GLY A 237 5.51 36.44 -8.63
CA GLY A 237 4.48 36.96 -7.74
C GLY A 237 3.75 35.94 -6.91
N ASN A 238 2.52 36.19 -6.54
CA ASN A 238 1.68 35.37 -5.69
C ASN A 238 0.63 34.56 -6.49
N MET A 239 -0.15 33.74 -5.80
CA MET A 239 -1.17 32.91 -6.44
C MET A 239 -2.30 33.70 -7.10
N ASN A 240 -2.62 34.91 -6.61
CA ASN A 240 -3.57 35.78 -7.28
C ASN A 240 -3.03 36.30 -8.62
N ASP A 241 -1.74 36.69 -8.67
CA ASP A 241 -1.10 37.13 -9.92
C ASP A 241 -1.10 35.98 -10.96
N LYS A 242 -0.83 34.73 -10.49
CA LYS A 242 -0.94 33.54 -11.34
C LYS A 242 -2.37 33.36 -11.87
N SER A 243 -3.38 33.43 -11.00
CA SER A 243 -4.78 33.29 -11.39
C SER A 243 -5.19 34.31 -12.47
N GLN A 244 -4.77 35.57 -12.32
CA GLN A 244 -5.05 36.60 -13.32
C GLN A 244 -4.37 36.32 -14.67
N ARG A 245 -3.13 35.79 -14.66
CA ARG A 245 -2.47 35.37 -15.91
C ARG A 245 -3.22 34.21 -16.57
N LEU A 246 -3.72 33.24 -15.78
CA LEU A 246 -4.51 32.13 -16.30
C LEU A 246 -5.82 32.57 -16.91
N VAL A 247 -6.53 33.52 -16.31
CA VAL A 247 -7.76 34.11 -16.90
C VAL A 247 -7.47 34.73 -18.25
N LYS A 248 -6.43 35.58 -18.35
CA LYS A 248 -6.04 36.20 -19.63
C LYS A 248 -5.67 35.17 -20.69
N ALA A 249 -4.94 34.11 -20.30
CA ALA A 249 -4.57 33.04 -21.22
C ALA A 249 -5.81 32.25 -21.70
N ALA A 250 -6.73 31.96 -20.79
CA ALA A 250 -8.00 31.29 -21.14
C ALA A 250 -8.85 32.11 -22.11
N ASP A 251 -8.98 33.42 -21.87
CA ASP A 251 -9.69 34.31 -22.77
C ASP A 251 -9.06 34.34 -24.18
N MET A 252 -7.75 34.41 -24.26
CA MET A 252 -7.03 34.37 -25.55
C MET A 252 -7.24 33.04 -26.30
N ILE A 253 -7.35 31.93 -25.61
CA ILE A 253 -7.59 30.61 -26.23
C ILE A 253 -9.04 30.47 -26.65
N ALA A 254 -9.98 30.99 -25.86
CA ALA A 254 -11.41 30.82 -26.12
C ALA A 254 -11.93 31.74 -27.22
N PHE A 255 -11.36 32.94 -27.39
CA PHE A 255 -11.87 33.99 -28.27
C PHE A 255 -10.84 34.48 -29.31
N GLY A 256 -9.61 33.94 -29.33
CA GLY A 256 -8.60 34.19 -30.35
C GLY A 256 -8.61 33.10 -31.41
#